data_27895a8fe84c35e3fcf661ebb7b56c4a
#
_entry.id   27895a8fe84c35e3fcf661ebb7b56c4a
#
_cell.length_a   1.000
_cell.length_b   1.000
_cell.length_c   1.000
_cell.angle_alpha   90.00
_cell.angle_beta   90.00
_cell.angle_gamma   90.00
#
_symmetry.space_group_name_H-M   'P 1'
#
loop_
_entity.id
_entity.type
_entity.pdbx_description
1 polymer ?
#
loop_
_entity_poly.entity_id
_entity_poly.type
_entity_poly.pdbx_seq_one_letter_code
_entity_poly.pdbx_strand_id
1 'polypeptide(L)'
;PASHATDRSAVLGPLVTIANPLDYHTFIWGDEDKMMQTFAAMMGDWVDMSVLVIDFPRADRCSDAAWMPAVAAMRRAGEMTGTRTAMLGTLAEGISDAWAGQLMDQGIVPLCGFEHGLRAISLAARPVPNASWTPMPAHPAPLHRQLVDEADAKTMLSAAGIAVPAGRKARDSSDLATAAAGLQTPLVLKGLGHAHKSEAGLVRLSLMPDELADAAASMTAASGFLVEEMASPPVAEMLIGVQRDPVYGATLTIGAGGTAAELLRDVVTLVLPVDAGQIRAALYWLPLALLLHGYPRRPASHLPAAAHAVLRLTGLLAHIPDPAS
;
A
#
# COMPACT_ATOMS: atom_id res chain seq x y z
N PRO A 1 6.94 34.00 -18.17
CA PRO A 1 7.56 35.33 -18.32
C PRO A 1 7.04 36.02 -19.59
N ALA A 2 7.02 37.37 -19.61
CA ALA A 2 6.44 38.15 -20.71
C ALA A 2 7.11 37.90 -22.09
N SER A 3 8.39 37.51 -22.11
CA SER A 3 9.14 37.19 -23.34
C SER A 3 8.56 35.99 -24.08
N HIS A 4 8.04 34.99 -23.40
CA HIS A 4 7.47 33.80 -24.04
C HIS A 4 6.03 34.00 -24.56
N ALA A 5 5.33 35.03 -24.11
CA ALA A 5 4.00 35.35 -24.62
C ALA A 5 4.07 35.92 -26.05
N THR A 6 5.11 36.66 -26.37
CA THR A 6 5.33 37.27 -27.71
C THR A 6 5.57 36.19 -28.77
N ASP A 7 6.36 35.15 -28.45
CA ASP A 7 6.66 34.06 -29.38
C ASP A 7 5.41 33.22 -29.69
N ARG A 8 4.56 32.99 -28.71
CA ARG A 8 3.30 32.23 -28.86
C ARG A 8 2.29 32.96 -29.74
N SER A 9 2.15 34.26 -29.55
CA SER A 9 1.24 35.09 -30.36
C SER A 9 1.65 35.16 -31.81
N ALA A 10 2.95 35.06 -32.13
CA ALA A 10 3.46 35.04 -33.49
C ALA A 10 3.06 33.75 -34.24
N VAL A 11 2.99 32.64 -33.57
CA VAL A 11 2.63 31.33 -34.15
C VAL A 11 1.13 31.13 -34.26
N LEU A 12 0.38 31.48 -33.21
CA LEU A 12 -1.06 31.18 -33.05
C LEU A 12 -1.97 32.27 -33.58
N GLY A 13 -1.43 33.48 -33.79
CA GLY A 13 -2.22 34.63 -34.26
C GLY A 13 -3.07 35.28 -33.17
N PRO A 14 -3.81 36.37 -33.54
CA PRO A 14 -4.50 37.23 -32.58
C PRO A 14 -5.77 36.65 -31.98
N LEU A 15 -6.24 35.52 -32.47
CA LEU A 15 -7.51 34.89 -32.02
C LEU A 15 -7.32 33.93 -30.84
N VAL A 16 -6.09 33.62 -30.47
CA VAL A 16 -5.78 32.70 -29.38
C VAL A 16 -5.39 33.44 -28.11
N THR A 17 -6.07 33.15 -27.02
CA THR A 17 -5.69 33.67 -25.70
C THR A 17 -4.53 32.87 -25.16
N ILE A 18 -3.39 33.55 -24.89
CA ILE A 18 -2.22 32.91 -24.34
C ILE A 18 -2.39 32.73 -22.83
N ALA A 19 -2.62 31.49 -22.41
CA ALA A 19 -2.83 31.08 -21.03
C ALA A 19 -2.12 29.76 -20.73
N ASN A 20 -2.12 29.34 -19.49
CA ASN A 20 -1.77 27.97 -19.08
C ASN A 20 -2.91 27.43 -18.20
N PRO A 21 -3.65 26.41 -18.65
CA PRO A 21 -3.47 25.65 -19.90
C PRO A 21 -3.72 26.47 -21.15
N LEU A 22 -2.97 26.14 -22.23
CA LEU A 22 -3.12 26.76 -23.55
C LEU A 22 -4.10 25.94 -24.39
N ASP A 23 -5.17 26.59 -24.86
CA ASP A 23 -5.98 26.08 -25.96
C ASP A 23 -5.37 26.61 -27.28
N TYR A 24 -4.66 25.73 -28.00
CA TYR A 24 -3.99 26.10 -29.25
C TYR A 24 -4.91 26.04 -30.48
N HIS A 25 -6.18 25.69 -30.30
CA HIS A 25 -7.19 25.56 -31.34
C HIS A 25 -6.85 24.57 -32.46
N THR A 26 -7.88 24.21 -33.21
CA THR A 26 -7.75 23.27 -34.34
C THR A 26 -7.09 23.89 -35.59
N PHE A 27 -6.81 25.19 -35.59
CA PHE A 27 -6.22 25.89 -36.75
C PHE A 27 -4.84 25.39 -37.15
N ILE A 28 -4.08 24.89 -36.22
CA ILE A 28 -2.74 24.33 -36.48
C ILE A 28 -2.72 22.80 -36.48
N TRP A 29 -3.90 22.17 -36.33
CA TRP A 29 -3.98 20.71 -36.29
C TRP A 29 -3.53 20.12 -37.61
N GLY A 30 -2.59 19.15 -37.56
CA GLY A 30 -1.97 18.53 -38.74
C GLY A 30 -0.74 19.26 -39.27
N ASP A 31 -0.47 20.52 -38.86
CA ASP A 31 0.75 21.23 -39.16
C ASP A 31 1.79 20.96 -38.06
N GLU A 32 2.63 19.93 -38.28
CA GLU A 32 3.63 19.48 -37.32
C GLU A 32 4.56 20.61 -36.86
N ASP A 33 5.01 21.46 -37.79
CA ASP A 33 5.97 22.51 -37.47
C ASP A 33 5.35 23.62 -36.63
N LYS A 34 4.13 24.04 -36.91
CA LYS A 34 3.41 25.02 -36.07
C LYS A 34 3.07 24.44 -34.70
N MET A 35 2.63 23.18 -34.64
CA MET A 35 2.40 22.51 -33.35
C MET A 35 3.69 22.44 -32.55
N MET A 36 4.80 22.01 -33.15
CA MET A 36 6.10 21.92 -32.49
C MET A 36 6.55 23.29 -31.94
N GLN A 37 6.45 24.36 -32.72
CA GLN A 37 6.80 25.71 -32.27
C GLN A 37 5.90 26.18 -31.12
N THR A 38 4.60 25.89 -31.22
CA THR A 38 3.62 26.22 -30.14
C THR A 38 3.93 25.46 -28.86
N PHE A 39 4.19 24.16 -28.95
CA PHE A 39 4.50 23.34 -27.78
C PHE A 39 5.84 23.75 -27.17
N ALA A 40 6.86 23.98 -27.98
CA ALA A 40 8.16 24.46 -27.50
C ALA A 40 8.06 25.82 -26.81
N ALA A 41 7.22 26.73 -27.28
CA ALA A 41 6.97 28.01 -26.60
C ALA A 41 6.29 27.87 -25.23
N MET A 42 5.64 26.71 -24.94
CA MET A 42 5.08 26.38 -23.62
C MET A 42 6.09 25.65 -22.70
N MET A 43 7.27 25.33 -23.21
CA MET A 43 8.34 24.58 -22.54
C MET A 43 9.51 25.53 -22.17
N GLY A 44 10.47 25.01 -21.43
CA GLY A 44 11.69 25.72 -21.01
C GLY A 44 12.00 25.51 -19.54
N ASP A 45 13.00 26.21 -19.04
CA ASP A 45 13.55 26.07 -17.67
C ASP A 45 12.56 26.42 -16.55
N TRP A 46 11.40 26.96 -16.89
CA TRP A 46 10.36 27.37 -15.96
C TRP A 46 9.28 26.32 -15.71
N VAL A 47 9.34 25.17 -16.39
CA VAL A 47 8.43 24.04 -16.21
C VAL A 47 9.21 22.73 -16.09
N ASP A 48 8.82 21.86 -15.19
CA ASP A 48 9.43 20.54 -15.01
C ASP A 48 8.90 19.51 -16.01
N MET A 49 7.69 19.73 -16.51
CA MET A 49 7.03 18.84 -17.48
C MET A 49 5.98 19.61 -18.28
N SER A 50 5.87 19.32 -19.56
CA SER A 50 4.78 19.79 -20.41
C SER A 50 3.84 18.64 -20.74
N VAL A 51 2.53 18.90 -20.64
CA VAL A 51 1.49 17.90 -20.81
C VAL A 51 0.57 18.31 -21.97
N LEU A 52 0.46 17.47 -23.00
CA LEU A 52 -0.53 17.61 -24.06
C LEU A 52 -1.76 16.76 -23.71
N VAL A 53 -2.93 17.42 -23.55
CA VAL A 53 -4.19 16.71 -23.37
C VAL A 53 -4.72 16.29 -24.72
N ILE A 54 -4.87 14.98 -24.94
CA ILE A 54 -5.20 14.40 -26.22
C ILE A 54 -5.82 13.01 -26.04
N ASP A 55 -6.92 12.72 -26.77
CA ASP A 55 -7.50 11.39 -26.85
C ASP A 55 -7.26 10.82 -28.25
N PHE A 56 -6.76 9.60 -28.31
CA PHE A 56 -6.56 8.90 -29.58
C PHE A 56 -7.84 8.18 -29.99
N PRO A 57 -8.11 8.09 -31.31
CA PRO A 57 -9.28 7.38 -31.79
C PRO A 57 -9.12 5.87 -31.55
N ARG A 58 -10.24 5.19 -31.42
CA ARG A 58 -10.26 3.74 -31.40
C ARG A 58 -9.84 3.19 -32.79
N ALA A 59 -8.83 2.35 -32.81
CA ALA A 59 -8.28 1.78 -34.04
C ALA A 59 -9.29 0.95 -34.86
N ASP A 60 -10.34 0.40 -34.20
CA ASP A 60 -11.43 -0.34 -34.84
C ASP A 60 -12.50 0.56 -35.46
N ARG A 61 -12.41 1.88 -35.29
CA ARG A 61 -13.41 2.86 -35.76
C ARG A 61 -12.85 3.89 -36.74
N CYS A 62 -11.64 4.40 -36.49
CA CYS A 62 -11.06 5.49 -37.25
C CYS A 62 -9.57 5.28 -37.42
N SER A 63 -9.01 5.88 -38.50
CA SER A 63 -7.57 6.02 -38.65
C SER A 63 -7.02 7.04 -37.63
N ASP A 64 -5.86 6.77 -37.09
CA ASP A 64 -5.13 7.64 -36.18
C ASP A 64 -4.06 8.50 -36.86
N ALA A 65 -3.97 8.43 -38.21
CA ALA A 65 -2.97 9.14 -39.00
C ALA A 65 -2.97 10.67 -38.75
N ALA A 66 -4.13 11.25 -38.44
CA ALA A 66 -4.26 12.68 -38.16
C ALA A 66 -3.66 13.08 -36.77
N TRP A 67 -3.36 12.12 -35.89
CA TRP A 67 -2.75 12.34 -34.59
C TRP A 67 -1.22 12.27 -34.61
N MET A 68 -0.64 11.58 -35.64
CA MET A 68 0.81 11.41 -35.79
C MET A 68 1.59 12.75 -35.75
N PRO A 69 1.14 13.83 -36.46
CA PRO A 69 1.82 15.12 -36.38
C PRO A 69 1.90 15.71 -34.99
N ALA A 70 0.86 15.52 -34.16
CA ALA A 70 0.88 16.01 -32.76
C ALA A 70 1.88 15.24 -31.89
N VAL A 71 2.00 13.92 -32.08
CA VAL A 71 3.00 13.09 -31.38
C VAL A 71 4.41 13.51 -31.81
N ALA A 72 4.65 13.65 -33.09
CA ALA A 72 5.95 14.07 -33.60
C ALA A 72 6.33 15.49 -33.14
N ALA A 73 5.37 16.42 -33.16
CA ALA A 73 5.55 17.78 -32.66
C ALA A 73 5.92 17.82 -31.19
N MET A 74 5.22 17.03 -30.34
CA MET A 74 5.48 16.97 -28.90
C MET A 74 6.87 16.40 -28.59
N ARG A 75 7.26 15.33 -29.27
CA ARG A 75 8.61 14.75 -29.15
C ARG A 75 9.69 15.78 -29.54
N ARG A 76 9.57 16.38 -30.72
CA ARG A 76 10.54 17.39 -31.23
C ARG A 76 10.66 18.61 -30.31
N ALA A 77 9.54 19.10 -29.80
CA ALA A 77 9.52 20.20 -28.84
C ALA A 77 10.26 19.85 -27.55
N GLY A 78 10.03 18.65 -27.01
CA GLY A 78 10.73 18.14 -25.83
C GLY A 78 12.23 17.99 -26.06
N GLU A 79 12.65 17.41 -27.19
CA GLU A 79 14.05 17.26 -27.58
C GLU A 79 14.75 18.63 -27.71
N MET A 80 14.07 19.61 -28.32
CA MET A 80 14.62 20.93 -28.54
C MET A 80 14.79 21.74 -27.26
N THR A 81 13.87 21.58 -26.30
CA THR A 81 13.84 22.39 -25.06
C THR A 81 14.46 21.66 -23.86
N GLY A 82 14.69 20.36 -23.95
CA GLY A 82 15.10 19.52 -22.82
C GLY A 82 13.99 19.28 -21.78
N THR A 83 12.76 19.70 -22.07
CA THR A 83 11.62 19.56 -21.17
C THR A 83 11.02 18.17 -21.25
N ARG A 84 10.70 17.56 -20.12
CA ARG A 84 9.96 16.28 -20.08
C ARG A 84 8.58 16.45 -20.66
N THR A 85 8.14 15.49 -21.46
CA THR A 85 6.86 15.53 -22.16
C THR A 85 5.94 14.39 -21.72
N ALA A 86 4.66 14.69 -21.65
CA ALA A 86 3.62 13.71 -21.41
C ALA A 86 2.40 13.96 -22.29
N MET A 87 1.69 12.90 -22.61
CA MET A 87 0.36 12.96 -23.22
C MET A 87 -0.69 12.40 -22.27
N LEU A 88 -1.76 13.15 -22.06
CA LEU A 88 -2.80 12.87 -21.07
C LEU A 88 -4.13 12.63 -21.78
N GLY A 89 -4.63 11.40 -21.73
CA GLY A 89 -5.98 11.06 -22.14
C GLY A 89 -7.01 11.59 -21.16
N THR A 90 -8.14 12.13 -21.66
CA THR A 90 -9.23 12.57 -20.78
C THR A 90 -9.93 11.40 -20.09
N LEU A 91 -10.04 10.26 -20.79
CA LEU A 91 -10.52 8.99 -20.29
C LEU A 91 -9.38 7.98 -20.24
N ALA A 92 -9.52 6.95 -19.40
CA ALA A 92 -8.51 5.90 -19.28
C ALA A 92 -8.25 5.19 -20.63
N GLU A 93 -9.31 4.98 -21.40
CA GLU A 93 -9.28 4.40 -22.76
C GLU A 93 -8.88 5.37 -23.85
N GLY A 94 -8.72 6.66 -23.56
CA GLY A 94 -8.27 7.68 -24.52
C GLY A 94 -6.85 7.47 -25.03
N ILE A 95 -6.04 6.69 -24.34
CA ILE A 95 -4.73 6.20 -24.75
C ILE A 95 -4.72 4.67 -24.62
N SER A 96 -4.75 3.97 -25.75
CA SER A 96 -4.70 2.50 -25.77
C SER A 96 -3.32 1.97 -25.35
N ASP A 97 -3.22 0.70 -24.95
CA ASP A 97 -1.95 0.04 -24.60
C ASP A 97 -0.93 0.14 -25.76
N ALA A 98 -1.40 0.01 -27.02
CA ALA A 98 -0.54 0.14 -28.19
C ALA A 98 0.01 1.56 -28.33
N TRP A 99 -0.81 2.59 -28.10
CA TRP A 99 -0.36 3.98 -28.10
C TRP A 99 0.55 4.28 -26.93
N ALA A 100 0.23 3.77 -25.74
CA ALA A 100 1.09 3.94 -24.56
C ALA A 100 2.50 3.40 -24.80
N GLY A 101 2.63 2.21 -25.42
CA GLY A 101 3.92 1.66 -25.81
C GLY A 101 4.68 2.55 -26.80
N GLN A 102 4.00 2.99 -27.88
CA GLN A 102 4.61 3.87 -28.89
C GLN A 102 5.06 5.22 -28.33
N LEU A 103 4.31 5.80 -27.41
CA LEU A 103 4.67 7.06 -26.74
C LEU A 103 5.92 6.87 -25.85
N MET A 104 5.97 5.78 -25.06
CA MET A 104 7.14 5.47 -24.24
C MET A 104 8.40 5.25 -25.07
N ASP A 105 8.30 4.56 -26.20
CA ASP A 105 9.42 4.36 -27.14
C ASP A 105 9.95 5.68 -27.70
N GLN A 106 9.12 6.72 -27.74
CA GLN A 106 9.48 8.06 -28.19
C GLN A 106 9.86 9.01 -27.03
N GLY A 107 9.96 8.50 -25.80
CA GLY A 107 10.30 9.30 -24.61
C GLY A 107 9.18 10.20 -24.10
N ILE A 108 7.93 9.96 -24.53
CA ILE A 108 6.74 10.69 -24.08
C ILE A 108 6.02 9.84 -23.03
N VAL A 109 5.71 10.42 -21.86
CA VAL A 109 5.00 9.71 -20.78
C VAL A 109 3.51 9.61 -21.10
N PRO A 110 2.93 8.40 -21.27
CA PRO A 110 1.49 8.24 -21.40
C PRO A 110 0.80 8.33 -20.05
N LEU A 111 -0.24 9.16 -19.94
CA LEU A 111 -1.06 9.34 -18.73
C LEU A 111 -2.51 8.98 -19.09
N CYS A 112 -2.97 7.80 -18.65
CA CYS A 112 -4.27 7.25 -19.02
C CYS A 112 -5.35 7.70 -18.02
N GLY A 113 -6.22 8.62 -18.44
CA GLY A 113 -7.29 9.22 -17.63
C GLY A 113 -6.86 10.47 -16.88
N PHE A 114 -7.72 11.49 -16.93
CA PHE A 114 -7.41 12.84 -16.47
C PHE A 114 -7.04 12.89 -14.98
N GLU A 115 -7.89 12.34 -14.13
CA GLU A 115 -7.67 12.36 -12.68
C GLU A 115 -6.44 11.55 -12.28
N HIS A 116 -6.31 10.33 -12.81
CA HIS A 116 -5.17 9.45 -12.51
C HIS A 116 -3.86 10.03 -13.01
N GLY A 117 -3.85 10.62 -14.20
CA GLY A 117 -2.67 11.26 -14.77
C GLY A 117 -2.20 12.46 -13.95
N LEU A 118 -3.10 13.36 -13.57
CA LEU A 118 -2.76 14.50 -12.71
C LEU A 118 -2.26 14.06 -11.32
N ARG A 119 -2.89 13.01 -10.77
CA ARG A 119 -2.45 12.42 -9.50
C ARG A 119 -1.05 11.82 -9.61
N ALA A 120 -0.75 11.11 -10.70
CA ALA A 120 0.57 10.54 -10.96
C ALA A 120 1.64 11.64 -11.03
N ILE A 121 1.39 12.73 -11.76
CA ILE A 121 2.29 13.90 -11.82
C ILE A 121 2.50 14.48 -10.42
N SER A 122 1.42 14.69 -9.66
CA SER A 122 1.49 15.23 -8.30
C SER A 122 2.33 14.35 -7.37
N LEU A 123 2.24 13.04 -7.49
CA LEU A 123 3.03 12.10 -6.69
C LEU A 123 4.50 12.10 -7.13
N ALA A 124 4.78 12.13 -8.44
CA ALA A 124 6.12 12.17 -8.98
C ALA A 124 6.88 13.47 -8.64
N ALA A 125 6.15 14.59 -8.49
CA ALA A 125 6.71 15.88 -8.09
C ALA A 125 7.06 15.97 -6.59
N ARG A 126 6.66 14.99 -5.78
CA ARG A 126 7.02 14.98 -4.35
C ARG A 126 8.49 14.67 -4.19
N PRO A 127 9.19 15.37 -3.25
CA PRO A 127 10.57 15.03 -2.94
C PRO A 127 10.66 13.55 -2.54
N VAL A 128 11.56 12.82 -3.18
CA VAL A 128 11.88 11.46 -2.74
C VAL A 128 12.48 11.58 -1.33
N PRO A 129 11.88 10.95 -0.31
CA PRO A 129 12.47 10.97 1.01
C PRO A 129 13.88 10.38 0.95
N ASN A 130 14.84 11.12 1.45
CA ASN A 130 16.27 10.88 1.60
C ASN A 130 16.86 9.64 0.93
N ALA A 131 17.91 9.85 0.15
CA ALA A 131 18.71 8.83 -0.53
C ALA A 131 19.40 7.79 0.38
N SER A 132 19.19 7.82 1.69
CA SER A 132 19.73 6.86 2.66
C SER A 132 18.82 5.66 2.91
N TRP A 133 17.61 5.64 2.31
CA TRP A 133 16.74 4.47 2.45
C TRP A 133 17.21 3.35 1.54
N THR A 134 17.60 2.22 2.14
CA THR A 134 17.99 1.01 1.42
C THR A 134 16.89 -0.04 1.67
N PRO A 135 16.24 -0.57 0.62
CA PRO A 135 15.25 -1.63 0.78
C PRO A 135 15.87 -2.82 1.52
N MET A 136 15.10 -3.46 2.40
CA MET A 136 15.51 -4.76 2.91
C MET A 136 15.58 -5.75 1.73
N PRO A 137 16.71 -6.47 1.58
CA PRO A 137 16.84 -7.44 0.49
C PRO A 137 15.66 -8.41 0.50
N ALA A 138 15.09 -8.65 -0.67
CA ALA A 138 14.18 -9.76 -0.85
C ALA A 138 15.00 -11.04 -0.82
N HIS A 139 15.07 -11.71 0.33
CA HIS A 139 15.63 -13.06 0.36
C HIS A 139 14.72 -13.98 -0.49
N PRO A 140 15.28 -14.94 -1.22
CA PRO A 140 14.49 -15.91 -1.97
C PRO A 140 13.47 -16.56 -1.04
N ALA A 141 12.27 -16.83 -1.55
CA ALA A 141 11.24 -17.49 -0.76
C ALA A 141 11.78 -18.85 -0.28
N PRO A 142 11.64 -19.19 1.02
CA PRO A 142 12.10 -20.48 1.52
C PRO A 142 11.38 -21.61 0.77
N LEU A 143 12.12 -22.66 0.42
CA LEU A 143 11.58 -23.83 -0.28
C LEU A 143 10.48 -24.54 0.53
N HIS A 144 10.51 -24.39 1.86
CA HIS A 144 9.53 -24.97 2.76
C HIS A 144 8.99 -23.87 3.69
N ARG A 145 7.66 -23.69 3.67
CA ARG A 145 6.97 -22.83 4.65
C ARG A 145 6.54 -23.71 5.81
N GLN A 146 6.94 -23.35 7.02
CA GLN A 146 6.50 -24.01 8.24
C GLN A 146 5.46 -23.13 8.94
N LEU A 147 4.31 -23.73 9.28
CA LEU A 147 3.33 -23.06 10.12
C LEU A 147 3.82 -23.10 11.56
N VAL A 148 4.07 -21.93 12.14
CA VAL A 148 4.32 -21.77 13.58
C VAL A 148 2.98 -21.76 14.30
N ASP A 149 2.80 -22.60 15.31
CA ASP A 149 1.56 -22.58 16.08
C ASP A 149 1.44 -21.33 16.96
N GLU A 150 0.21 -21.01 17.42
CA GLU A 150 -0.05 -19.77 18.16
C GLU A 150 0.72 -19.70 19.48
N ALA A 151 0.94 -20.83 20.16
CA ALA A 151 1.65 -20.83 21.43
C ALA A 151 3.13 -20.52 21.23
N ASP A 152 3.75 -21.12 20.22
CA ASP A 152 5.15 -20.88 19.87
C ASP A 152 5.33 -19.44 19.31
N ALA A 153 4.41 -18.97 18.46
CA ALA A 153 4.40 -17.59 17.98
C ALA A 153 4.32 -16.58 19.14
N LYS A 154 3.47 -16.82 20.13
CA LYS A 154 3.37 -15.96 21.33
C LYS A 154 4.63 -15.98 22.17
N THR A 155 5.31 -17.11 22.26
CA THR A 155 6.62 -17.20 22.91
C THR A 155 7.64 -16.31 22.21
N MET A 156 7.68 -16.34 20.89
CA MET A 156 8.57 -15.47 20.09
C MET A 156 8.21 -13.99 20.26
N LEU A 157 6.93 -13.64 20.24
CA LEU A 157 6.45 -12.26 20.45
C LEU A 157 6.81 -11.75 21.85
N SER A 158 6.61 -12.57 22.88
CA SER A 158 6.98 -12.24 24.25
C SER A 158 8.47 -12.00 24.41
N ALA A 159 9.32 -12.85 23.80
CA ALA A 159 10.77 -12.69 23.78
C ALA A 159 11.21 -11.39 23.09
N ALA A 160 10.45 -10.93 22.07
CA ALA A 160 10.64 -9.65 21.43
C ALA A 160 10.08 -8.47 22.25
N GLY A 161 9.54 -8.72 23.44
CA GLY A 161 8.96 -7.71 24.35
C GLY A 161 7.60 -7.18 23.90
N ILE A 162 6.87 -7.96 23.12
CA ILE A 162 5.46 -7.69 22.77
C ILE A 162 4.60 -8.39 23.82
N ALA A 163 3.70 -7.63 24.46
CA ALA A 163 2.82 -8.19 25.48
C ALA A 163 1.87 -9.22 24.86
N VAL A 164 1.77 -10.38 25.48
CA VAL A 164 0.84 -11.46 25.13
C VAL A 164 0.08 -11.88 26.38
N PRO A 165 -1.16 -12.43 26.28
CA PRO A 165 -1.85 -13.01 27.40
C PRO A 165 -1.01 -14.12 28.06
N ALA A 166 -1.02 -14.21 29.38
CA ALA A 166 -0.39 -15.30 30.07
C ALA A 166 -1.08 -16.61 29.69
N GLY A 167 -0.30 -17.61 29.33
CA GLY A 167 -0.87 -18.88 28.87
C GLY A 167 0.16 -20.00 28.82
N ARG A 168 -0.33 -21.24 28.71
CA ARG A 168 0.51 -22.42 28.61
C ARG A 168 -0.07 -23.42 27.63
N LYS A 169 0.83 -24.09 26.94
CA LYS A 169 0.53 -25.18 26.00
C LYS A 169 0.21 -26.47 26.80
N ALA A 170 -0.84 -27.14 26.39
CA ALA A 170 -1.20 -28.50 26.85
C ALA A 170 -1.14 -29.44 25.64
N ARG A 171 -0.52 -30.60 25.77
CA ARG A 171 -0.37 -31.58 24.69
C ARG A 171 -1.71 -32.26 24.39
N ASP A 172 -2.45 -32.53 25.44
CA ASP A 172 -3.75 -33.20 25.41
C ASP A 172 -4.64 -32.76 26.61
N SER A 173 -5.80 -33.35 26.73
CA SER A 173 -6.77 -33.02 27.80
C SER A 173 -6.26 -33.33 29.19
N SER A 174 -5.32 -34.24 29.38
CA SER A 174 -4.76 -34.57 30.69
C SER A 174 -3.85 -33.48 31.26
N ASP A 175 -3.24 -32.68 30.38
CA ASP A 175 -2.36 -31.58 30.75
C ASP A 175 -3.12 -30.25 31.09
N LEU A 176 -4.43 -30.16 30.77
CA LEU A 176 -5.19 -28.90 30.88
C LEU A 176 -5.21 -28.31 32.31
N ALA A 177 -5.40 -29.14 33.31
CA ALA A 177 -5.42 -28.68 34.73
C ALA A 177 -4.04 -28.06 35.10
N THR A 178 -2.96 -28.71 34.67
CA THR A 178 -1.60 -28.20 34.89
C THR A 178 -1.35 -26.93 34.14
N ALA A 179 -1.81 -26.84 32.88
CA ALA A 179 -1.67 -25.63 32.05
C ALA A 179 -2.46 -24.44 32.63
N ALA A 180 -3.62 -24.67 33.23
CA ALA A 180 -4.46 -23.66 33.87
C ALA A 180 -3.95 -23.20 35.24
N ALA A 181 -3.09 -23.99 35.90
CA ALA A 181 -2.67 -23.71 37.25
C ALA A 181 -2.00 -22.33 37.40
N GLY A 182 -2.56 -21.47 38.26
CA GLY A 182 -2.05 -20.12 38.55
C GLY A 182 -2.37 -19.07 37.48
N LEU A 183 -3.15 -19.39 36.42
CA LEU A 183 -3.71 -18.40 35.50
C LEU A 183 -4.95 -17.75 36.13
N GLN A 184 -5.17 -16.47 35.79
CA GLN A 184 -6.34 -15.72 36.22
C GLN A 184 -7.57 -16.10 35.35
N THR A 185 -8.69 -16.32 36.03
CA THR A 185 -9.97 -16.59 35.35
C THR A 185 -10.71 -15.30 34.98
N PRO A 186 -11.56 -15.31 33.97
CA PRO A 186 -11.89 -16.45 33.10
C PRO A 186 -10.76 -16.81 32.12
N LEU A 187 -10.78 -18.07 31.65
CA LEU A 187 -9.79 -18.62 30.75
C LEU A 187 -10.32 -18.70 29.28
N VAL A 188 -9.38 -18.82 28.35
CA VAL A 188 -9.63 -19.12 26.95
C VAL A 188 -8.95 -20.43 26.63
N LEU A 189 -9.68 -21.34 25.96
CA LEU A 189 -9.12 -22.57 25.40
C LEU A 189 -9.07 -22.46 23.87
N LYS A 190 -7.89 -22.69 23.29
CA LYS A 190 -7.67 -22.70 21.85
C LYS A 190 -7.07 -24.02 21.42
N GLY A 191 -7.69 -24.68 20.42
CA GLY A 191 -7.11 -25.83 19.76
C GLY A 191 -5.95 -25.41 18.85
N LEU A 192 -4.87 -26.20 18.86
CA LEU A 192 -3.67 -26.01 18.02
C LEU A 192 -3.73 -26.87 16.75
N GLY A 193 -2.87 -26.59 15.78
CA GLY A 193 -2.74 -27.36 14.54
C GLY A 193 -3.55 -26.86 13.33
N HIS A 194 -4.36 -25.79 13.50
CA HIS A 194 -5.16 -25.22 12.42
C HIS A 194 -4.90 -23.72 12.26
N ALA A 195 -4.87 -23.26 11.00
CA ALA A 195 -4.68 -21.84 10.67
C ALA A 195 -5.95 -21.01 10.97
N HIS A 196 -7.15 -21.53 10.68
CA HIS A 196 -8.45 -20.85 10.85
C HIS A 196 -9.24 -21.45 12.02
N LYS A 197 -8.79 -21.18 13.25
CA LYS A 197 -9.33 -21.82 14.47
C LYS A 197 -10.77 -21.46 14.79
N SER A 198 -11.17 -20.22 14.55
CA SER A 198 -12.52 -19.73 14.86
C SER A 198 -13.56 -20.40 13.96
N GLU A 199 -13.29 -20.55 12.68
CA GLU A 199 -14.14 -21.23 11.70
C GLU A 199 -14.24 -22.74 12.01
N ALA A 200 -13.14 -23.33 12.48
CA ALA A 200 -13.09 -24.73 12.88
C ALA A 200 -13.71 -25.02 14.26
N GLY A 201 -14.26 -24.01 14.94
CA GLY A 201 -14.83 -24.16 16.27
C GLY A 201 -13.80 -24.48 17.38
N LEU A 202 -12.54 -24.17 17.14
CA LEU A 202 -11.40 -24.46 18.03
C LEU A 202 -11.07 -23.33 19.00
N VAL A 203 -12.03 -22.47 19.34
CA VAL A 203 -11.88 -21.42 20.36
C VAL A 203 -13.07 -21.43 21.30
N ARG A 204 -12.81 -21.47 22.59
CA ARG A 204 -13.81 -21.30 23.66
C ARG A 204 -13.36 -20.21 24.60
N LEU A 205 -14.26 -19.29 24.92
CA LEU A 205 -14.02 -18.11 25.73
C LEU A 205 -14.73 -18.26 27.10
N SER A 206 -14.29 -17.48 28.06
CA SER A 206 -14.94 -17.32 29.37
C SER A 206 -15.09 -18.62 30.16
N LEU A 207 -14.08 -19.49 30.10
CA LEU A 207 -14.10 -20.78 30.79
C LEU A 207 -13.56 -20.68 32.22
N MET A 208 -14.15 -21.48 33.10
CA MET A 208 -13.56 -21.79 34.40
C MET A 208 -12.68 -23.06 34.30
N PRO A 209 -11.72 -23.27 35.22
CA PRO A 209 -10.80 -24.41 35.13
C PRO A 209 -11.47 -25.80 35.02
N ASP A 210 -12.60 -25.97 35.63
CA ASP A 210 -13.39 -27.23 35.64
C ASP A 210 -14.14 -27.46 34.30
N GLU A 211 -14.33 -26.42 33.49
CA GLU A 211 -15.00 -26.52 32.19
C GLU A 211 -14.04 -26.87 31.04
N LEU A 212 -12.72 -26.80 31.27
CA LEU A 212 -11.70 -26.98 30.22
C LEU A 212 -11.77 -28.38 29.59
N ALA A 213 -12.02 -29.42 30.37
CA ALA A 213 -12.05 -30.79 29.88
C ALA A 213 -13.20 -31.03 28.90
N ASP A 214 -14.39 -30.53 29.22
CA ASP A 214 -15.58 -30.65 28.36
C ASP A 214 -15.42 -29.80 27.10
N ALA A 215 -14.87 -28.58 27.23
CA ALA A 215 -14.56 -27.74 26.11
C ALA A 215 -13.57 -28.43 25.14
N ALA A 216 -12.50 -29.01 25.65
CA ALA A 216 -11.51 -29.73 24.85
C ALA A 216 -12.09 -30.96 24.15
N ALA A 217 -12.98 -31.71 24.81
CA ALA A 217 -13.64 -32.88 24.23
C ALA A 217 -14.45 -32.53 22.97
N SER A 218 -14.95 -31.29 22.88
CA SER A 218 -15.67 -30.78 21.69
C SER A 218 -14.74 -30.39 20.52
N MET A 219 -13.43 -30.27 20.76
CA MET A 219 -12.43 -29.80 19.78
C MET A 219 -11.68 -30.97 19.13
N THR A 220 -12.38 -31.88 18.48
CA THR A 220 -11.82 -33.17 17.97
C THR A 220 -10.73 -33.00 16.92
N ALA A 221 -10.64 -31.85 16.24
CA ALA A 221 -9.64 -31.56 15.23
C ALA A 221 -8.34 -30.95 15.80
N ALA A 222 -8.27 -30.66 17.08
CA ALA A 222 -7.10 -30.05 17.70
C ALA A 222 -5.97 -31.06 17.88
N SER A 223 -4.73 -30.66 17.54
CA SER A 223 -3.52 -31.45 17.78
C SER A 223 -2.89 -31.20 19.16
N GLY A 224 -3.44 -30.30 19.92
CA GLY A 224 -3.03 -29.86 21.24
C GLY A 224 -3.83 -28.62 21.62
N PHE A 225 -3.56 -28.04 22.77
CA PHE A 225 -4.31 -26.89 23.29
C PHE A 225 -3.39 -25.80 23.80
N LEU A 226 -3.92 -24.57 23.77
CA LEU A 226 -3.36 -23.39 24.44
C LEU A 226 -4.41 -22.90 25.44
N VAL A 227 -4.06 -22.89 26.71
CA VAL A 227 -4.87 -22.33 27.81
C VAL A 227 -4.32 -20.96 28.14
N GLU A 228 -5.15 -19.93 28.10
CA GLU A 228 -4.74 -18.53 28.31
C GLU A 228 -5.69 -17.79 29.24
N GLU A 229 -5.16 -16.76 29.90
CA GLU A 229 -6.00 -15.77 30.57
C GLU A 229 -6.80 -14.99 29.50
N MET A 230 -8.06 -14.75 29.77
CA MET A 230 -8.91 -13.98 28.88
C MET A 230 -8.53 -12.49 28.97
N ALA A 231 -8.10 -11.93 27.86
CA ALA A 231 -7.82 -10.50 27.77
C ALA A 231 -9.12 -9.69 27.93
N SER A 232 -9.02 -8.50 28.52
CA SER A 232 -10.13 -7.55 28.55
C SER A 232 -10.57 -7.19 27.13
N PRO A 233 -11.86 -6.84 26.91
CA PRO A 233 -12.34 -6.43 25.61
C PRO A 233 -11.47 -5.28 25.03
N PRO A 234 -10.95 -5.41 23.82
CA PRO A 234 -10.08 -4.40 23.24
C PRO A 234 -10.87 -3.16 22.84
N VAL A 235 -10.21 -2.00 22.85
CA VAL A 235 -10.77 -0.76 22.30
C VAL A 235 -10.89 -0.88 20.77
N ALA A 236 -9.89 -1.51 20.16
CA ALA A 236 -9.82 -1.80 18.72
C ALA A 236 -8.89 -3.00 18.49
N GLU A 237 -9.12 -3.71 17.40
CA GLU A 237 -8.26 -4.79 16.92
C GLU A 237 -7.47 -4.30 15.71
N MET A 238 -6.19 -4.67 15.66
CA MET A 238 -5.29 -4.32 14.55
C MET A 238 -4.77 -5.58 13.88
N LEU A 239 -4.73 -5.55 12.55
CA LEU A 239 -4.00 -6.51 11.72
C LEU A 239 -2.61 -5.95 11.45
N ILE A 240 -1.58 -6.73 11.75
CA ILE A 240 -0.19 -6.41 11.43
C ILE A 240 0.40 -7.62 10.70
N GLY A 241 0.80 -7.44 9.46
CA GLY A 241 1.39 -8.48 8.64
C GLY A 241 2.72 -8.04 8.04
N VAL A 242 3.70 -8.93 8.02
CA VAL A 242 4.93 -8.73 7.26
C VAL A 242 4.99 -9.81 6.20
N GLN A 243 5.20 -9.39 4.96
CA GLN A 243 5.24 -10.26 3.80
C GLN A 243 6.48 -9.99 2.98
N ARG A 244 6.90 -10.99 2.21
CA ARG A 244 7.95 -10.82 1.19
C ARG A 244 7.26 -10.63 -0.16
N ASP A 245 7.42 -9.44 -0.70
CA ASP A 245 6.96 -9.09 -2.04
C ASP A 245 8.10 -9.33 -3.04
N PRO A 246 7.84 -9.97 -4.20
CA PRO A 246 8.90 -10.27 -5.16
C PRO A 246 9.50 -9.03 -5.83
N VAL A 247 8.78 -7.90 -5.84
CA VAL A 247 9.22 -6.64 -6.46
C VAL A 247 9.78 -5.67 -5.42
N TYR A 248 9.06 -5.50 -4.30
CA TYR A 248 9.37 -4.49 -3.29
C TYR A 248 10.20 -5.01 -2.12
N GLY A 249 10.47 -6.31 -2.05
CA GLY A 249 11.14 -6.92 -0.92
C GLY A 249 10.22 -7.12 0.29
N ALA A 250 10.71 -6.86 1.50
CA ALA A 250 9.89 -7.02 2.70
C ALA A 250 8.92 -5.85 2.85
N THR A 251 7.63 -6.17 3.05
CA THR A 251 6.56 -5.18 3.25
C THR A 251 5.86 -5.39 4.58
N LEU A 252 5.46 -4.30 5.22
CA LEU A 252 4.66 -4.26 6.43
C LEU A 252 3.26 -3.76 6.09
N THR A 253 2.24 -4.55 6.39
CA THR A 253 0.84 -4.15 6.28
C THR A 253 0.26 -3.91 7.66
N ILE A 254 -0.38 -2.76 7.86
CA ILE A 254 -1.08 -2.38 9.08
C ILE A 254 -2.52 -2.05 8.70
N GLY A 255 -3.49 -2.57 9.44
CA GLY A 255 -4.91 -2.31 9.16
C GLY A 255 -5.81 -2.58 10.34
N ALA A 256 -7.12 -2.39 10.13
CA ALA A 256 -8.13 -2.81 11.07
C ALA A 256 -8.16 -4.34 11.14
N GLY A 257 -8.27 -4.88 12.36
CA GLY A 257 -8.42 -6.31 12.64
C GLY A 257 -9.87 -6.67 12.99
N GLY A 258 -10.05 -7.92 13.41
CA GLY A 258 -11.35 -8.44 13.80
C GLY A 258 -12.33 -8.59 12.64
N THR A 259 -13.61 -8.72 12.96
CA THR A 259 -14.69 -8.93 11.98
C THR A 259 -14.89 -7.77 11.02
N ALA A 260 -14.40 -6.56 11.35
CA ALA A 260 -14.48 -5.38 10.51
C ALA A 260 -13.39 -5.34 9.42
N ALA A 261 -12.34 -6.14 9.53
CA ALA A 261 -11.20 -6.13 8.61
C ALA A 261 -11.59 -6.36 7.14
N GLU A 262 -12.47 -7.34 6.92
CA GLU A 262 -12.92 -7.71 5.56
C GLU A 262 -13.87 -6.66 4.94
N LEU A 263 -14.64 -5.98 5.78
CA LEU A 263 -15.60 -4.95 5.36
C LEU A 263 -14.93 -3.62 5.07
N LEU A 264 -14.03 -3.19 5.94
CA LEU A 264 -13.44 -1.86 5.85
C LEU A 264 -12.28 -1.79 4.85
N ARG A 265 -11.57 -2.90 4.62
CA ARG A 265 -10.34 -2.97 3.78
C ARG A 265 -9.37 -1.81 4.04
N ASP A 266 -9.37 -1.37 5.29
CA ASP A 266 -8.61 -0.21 5.75
C ASP A 266 -7.20 -0.66 6.13
N VAL A 267 -6.30 -0.60 5.17
CA VAL A 267 -4.91 -1.05 5.31
C VAL A 267 -3.94 -0.03 4.73
N VAL A 268 -2.78 0.08 5.36
CA VAL A 268 -1.61 0.81 4.83
C VAL A 268 -0.47 -0.18 4.71
N THR A 269 0.20 -0.19 3.55
CA THR A 269 1.39 -1.00 3.32
C THR A 269 2.61 -0.12 3.22
N LEU A 270 3.66 -0.46 3.97
CA LEU A 270 4.95 0.20 3.98
C LEU A 270 6.03 -0.77 3.50
N VAL A 271 7.01 -0.27 2.76
CA VAL A 271 8.19 -1.06 2.37
C VAL A 271 9.23 -0.95 3.47
N LEU A 272 9.77 -2.09 3.93
CA LEU A 272 10.78 -2.12 4.99
C LEU A 272 12.18 -1.76 4.45
N PRO A 273 13.06 -1.16 5.28
CA PRO A 273 12.89 -0.86 6.70
C PRO A 273 12.08 0.41 6.95
N VAL A 274 11.41 0.49 8.09
CA VAL A 274 10.63 1.65 8.53
C VAL A 274 11.05 2.09 9.92
N ASP A 275 10.91 3.39 10.21
CA ASP A 275 11.11 3.95 11.54
C ASP A 275 9.78 4.15 12.30
N ALA A 276 9.87 4.48 13.58
CA ALA A 276 8.71 4.71 14.43
C ALA A 276 7.85 5.91 13.96
N GLY A 277 8.45 6.89 13.28
CA GLY A 277 7.75 8.05 12.72
C GLY A 277 6.87 7.66 11.55
N GLN A 278 7.40 6.85 10.64
CA GLN A 278 6.68 6.31 9.48
C GLN A 278 5.52 5.41 9.92
N ILE A 279 5.75 4.55 10.91
CA ILE A 279 4.68 3.69 11.48
C ILE A 279 3.58 4.55 12.10
N ARG A 280 3.93 5.58 12.89
CA ARG A 280 2.94 6.49 13.46
C ARG A 280 2.15 7.23 12.38
N ALA A 281 2.82 7.74 11.35
CA ALA A 281 2.16 8.37 10.23
C ALA A 281 1.17 7.43 9.55
N ALA A 282 1.56 6.17 9.29
CA ALA A 282 0.70 5.14 8.73
C ALA A 282 -0.54 4.88 9.60
N LEU A 283 -0.35 4.75 10.93
CA LEU A 283 -1.45 4.57 11.87
C LEU A 283 -2.44 5.75 11.85
N TYR A 284 -1.96 7.00 11.70
CA TYR A 284 -2.82 8.18 11.62
C TYR A 284 -3.67 8.24 10.33
N TRP A 285 -3.24 7.59 9.26
CA TRP A 285 -4.00 7.51 8.02
C TRP A 285 -5.17 6.53 8.08
N LEU A 286 -5.15 5.61 9.03
CA LEU A 286 -6.20 4.60 9.18
C LEU A 286 -7.41 5.19 9.93
N PRO A 287 -8.65 5.01 9.46
CA PRO A 287 -9.86 5.30 10.23
C PRO A 287 -9.86 4.70 11.63
N LEU A 288 -9.18 3.56 11.83
CA LEU A 288 -8.91 2.94 13.12
C LEU A 288 -8.26 3.91 14.13
N ALA A 289 -7.46 4.87 13.67
CA ALA A 289 -6.85 5.87 14.53
C ALA A 289 -7.88 6.67 15.34
N LEU A 290 -9.05 6.93 14.77
CA LEU A 290 -10.14 7.62 15.48
C LEU A 290 -10.61 6.85 16.71
N LEU A 291 -10.65 5.53 16.64
CA LEU A 291 -10.98 4.68 17.78
C LEU A 291 -9.85 4.68 18.84
N LEU A 292 -8.59 4.71 18.38
CA LEU A 292 -7.42 4.72 19.25
C LEU A 292 -7.22 6.06 19.97
N HIS A 293 -7.67 7.17 19.39
CA HIS A 293 -7.62 8.51 20.03
C HIS A 293 -8.68 8.70 21.14
N GLY A 294 -9.61 7.79 21.26
CA GLY A 294 -10.73 7.90 22.17
C GLY A 294 -11.99 8.45 21.50
N TYR A 295 -13.08 7.73 21.68
CA TYR A 295 -14.41 8.11 21.23
C TYR A 295 -15.30 8.36 22.45
N PRO A 296 -16.36 9.17 22.39
CA PRO A 296 -17.24 9.38 23.53
C PRO A 296 -17.61 8.05 24.22
N ARG A 297 -17.26 7.90 25.50
CA ARG A 297 -17.42 6.71 26.35
C ARG A 297 -16.41 5.56 26.12
N ARG A 298 -15.33 5.75 25.33
CA ARG A 298 -14.22 4.79 25.24
C ARG A 298 -12.91 5.51 25.57
N PRO A 299 -12.06 4.93 26.46
CA PRO A 299 -10.77 5.54 26.78
C PRO A 299 -9.87 5.56 25.54
N ALA A 300 -9.01 6.58 25.48
CA ALA A 300 -7.97 6.63 24.47
C ALA A 300 -6.98 5.47 24.67
N SER A 301 -6.60 4.83 23.58
CA SER A 301 -5.55 3.82 23.57
C SER A 301 -4.19 4.49 23.29
N HIS A 302 -3.11 3.82 23.66
CA HIS A 302 -1.76 4.39 23.57
C HIS A 302 -1.15 4.16 22.19
N LEU A 303 -1.45 5.05 21.23
CA LEU A 303 -0.94 4.96 19.84
C LEU A 303 0.60 4.79 19.77
N PRO A 304 1.42 5.47 20.61
CA PRO A 304 2.85 5.22 20.67
C PRO A 304 3.23 3.78 21.06
N ALA A 305 2.47 3.13 21.95
CA ALA A 305 2.71 1.74 22.32
C ALA A 305 2.41 0.79 21.14
N ALA A 306 1.33 1.05 20.41
CA ALA A 306 1.02 0.31 19.18
C ALA A 306 2.15 0.44 18.15
N ALA A 307 2.65 1.66 17.90
CA ALA A 307 3.77 1.88 16.98
C ALA A 307 5.06 1.16 17.42
N HIS A 308 5.36 1.14 18.72
CA HIS A 308 6.49 0.39 19.25
C HIS A 308 6.32 -1.12 19.09
N ALA A 309 5.12 -1.66 19.31
CA ALA A 309 4.85 -3.09 19.10
C ALA A 309 5.06 -3.49 17.65
N VAL A 310 4.57 -2.66 16.71
CA VAL A 310 4.80 -2.86 15.26
C VAL A 310 6.29 -2.84 14.93
N LEU A 311 7.04 -1.87 15.46
CA LEU A 311 8.48 -1.76 15.23
C LEU A 311 9.25 -2.98 15.77
N ARG A 312 8.88 -3.50 16.94
CA ARG A 312 9.47 -4.72 17.50
C ARG A 312 9.17 -5.95 16.65
N LEU A 313 7.95 -6.04 16.13
CA LEU A 313 7.56 -7.13 15.23
C LEU A 313 8.37 -7.12 13.94
N THR A 314 8.57 -5.95 13.32
CA THR A 314 9.42 -5.85 12.12
C THR A 314 10.86 -6.24 12.41
N GLY A 315 11.40 -5.87 13.57
CA GLY A 315 12.74 -6.29 14.03
C GLY A 315 12.84 -7.80 14.22
N LEU A 316 11.83 -8.42 14.86
CA LEU A 316 11.78 -9.88 15.03
C LEU A 316 11.82 -10.59 13.68
N LEU A 317 11.01 -10.15 12.72
CA LEU A 317 10.89 -10.79 11.41
C LEU A 317 12.11 -10.55 10.50
N ALA A 318 12.84 -9.45 10.71
CA ALA A 318 14.10 -9.20 10.04
C ALA A 318 15.22 -10.17 10.48
N HIS A 319 15.12 -10.74 11.69
CA HIS A 319 16.12 -11.62 12.28
C HIS A 319 15.72 -13.10 12.29
N ILE A 320 14.56 -13.46 11.72
CA ILE A 320 14.24 -14.89 11.52
C ILE A 320 15.23 -15.42 10.47
N PRO A 321 16.18 -16.30 10.86
CA PRO A 321 17.14 -16.86 9.92
C PRO A 321 16.39 -17.64 8.84
N ASP A 322 16.92 -17.59 7.63
CA ASP A 322 16.44 -18.47 6.57
C ASP A 322 16.75 -19.91 7.02
N PRO A 323 15.73 -20.81 7.08
CA PRO A 323 15.96 -22.19 7.49
C PRO A 323 16.90 -22.97 6.55
N ALA A 324 17.45 -22.31 5.54
CA ALA A 324 18.45 -22.86 4.60
C ALA A 324 19.88 -22.31 4.80
N SER A 325 20.13 -21.51 5.84
CA SER A 325 21.48 -21.04 6.19
C SER A 325 22.11 -21.84 7.32
#